data_123be8f5374b3aba7072abc4fdce837f
#
_entry.id   123be8f5374b3aba7072abc4fdce837f
#
_cell.length_a   1.000
_cell.length_b   1.000
_cell.length_c   1.000
_cell.angle_alpha   90.00
_cell.angle_beta   90.00
_cell.angle_gamma   90.00
#
_symmetry.space_group_name_H-M   'P 1'
#
loop_
_entity.id
_entity.type
_entity.pdbx_description
1 polymer ?
#
loop_
_entity_poly.entity_id
_entity_poly.type
_entity_poly.pdbx_seq_one_letter_code
_entity_poly.pdbx_strand_id
1 'polypeptide(L)'
;TKEAIDTLMVRGERAMDSWDGLLALKRKLGLAEDYQPRRPGPFRLPGAAVDREIPVDSQIAAPAVRENKLNVGFRFDTEELAALQANTDFYFGRQRESLVSLTARLGKRTLARLGYSYQWDGGWQAGLAYQFDYKDMNIYNEGKRALDLTFTHQLVRMGAAKDWNNIQVSLGIDFDYYHYHDLLSLDPLASALFENSSLFSYFAGLVFNNLNERSAPTKGMSWAVSYHLYTDNFFQYKDNNPISVFDARWQGCFSPSSKFTVTPSFYGRVLSGSGNYPFAIINMVGGTIPGRYMPQQIPFTGINRAELSQAALLVAGLNLRQRILKNQYISVMGSYGRNSGKFHQILDSSESVDMAGVGIGYMYKSFLGPVEIQLNWSNQTKKVGWYAGFGFVF
;
A
#
# COMPACT_ATOMS: atom_id res chain seq x y z
N THR A 1 -10.09 -6.37 46.01
CA THR A 1 -11.09 -6.61 45.00
C THR A 1 -11.75 -5.32 44.50
N LYS A 2 -12.64 -4.67 45.24
CA LYS A 2 -13.25 -3.38 44.83
C LYS A 2 -12.22 -2.25 44.92
N GLU A 3 -11.44 -2.21 45.98
CA GLU A 3 -10.30 -1.28 46.14
C GLU A 3 -9.22 -1.40 45.06
N ALA A 4 -8.96 -2.61 44.56
CA ALA A 4 -8.01 -2.82 43.48
C ALA A 4 -8.56 -2.30 42.14
N ILE A 5 -9.87 -2.40 41.92
CA ILE A 5 -10.53 -1.86 40.72
C ILE A 5 -10.57 -0.35 40.78
N ASP A 6 -10.92 0.24 41.93
CA ASP A 6 -10.96 1.69 42.12
C ASP A 6 -9.55 2.30 42.01
N THR A 7 -8.53 1.61 42.52
CA THR A 7 -7.13 2.03 42.36
C THR A 7 -6.66 1.94 40.90
N LEU A 8 -7.12 0.94 40.16
CA LEU A 8 -6.86 0.80 38.72
C LEU A 8 -7.58 1.87 37.90
N MET A 9 -8.81 2.21 38.27
CA MET A 9 -9.59 3.27 37.62
C MET A 9 -8.96 4.65 37.85
N VAL A 10 -8.63 5.01 39.10
CA VAL A 10 -7.97 6.29 39.42
C VAL A 10 -6.58 6.40 38.77
N ARG A 11 -5.82 5.29 38.68
CA ARG A 11 -4.55 5.25 37.93
C ARG A 11 -4.80 5.34 36.42
N GLY A 12 -5.88 4.77 35.92
CA GLY A 12 -6.31 4.86 34.52
C GLY A 12 -6.68 6.29 34.13
N GLU A 13 -7.47 6.99 34.95
CA GLU A 13 -7.82 8.38 34.71
C GLU A 13 -6.60 9.30 34.70
N ARG A 14 -5.69 9.18 35.67
CA ARG A 14 -4.42 9.95 35.68
C ARG A 14 -3.50 9.61 34.51
N ALA A 15 -3.54 8.38 34.01
CA ALA A 15 -2.77 7.97 32.84
C ALA A 15 -3.38 8.52 31.54
N MET A 16 -4.68 8.79 31.50
CA MET A 16 -5.37 9.38 30.36
C MET A 16 -5.10 10.89 30.22
N ASP A 17 -4.66 11.57 31.27
CA ASP A 17 -4.33 13.01 31.23
C ASP A 17 -2.99 13.31 30.50
N SER A 18 -2.19 12.29 30.25
CA SER A 18 -0.95 12.41 29.46
C SER A 18 -0.90 11.37 28.36
N TRP A 19 -0.36 11.76 27.20
CA TRP A 19 -0.17 10.83 26.07
C TRP A 19 0.73 9.65 26.44
N ASP A 20 1.77 9.90 27.22
CA ASP A 20 2.72 8.86 27.67
C ASP A 20 2.07 7.91 28.68
N GLY A 21 1.16 8.42 29.50
CA GLY A 21 0.35 7.60 30.39
C GLY A 21 -0.64 6.71 29.65
N LEU A 22 -1.22 7.22 28.57
CA LEU A 22 -2.14 6.48 27.71
C LEU A 22 -1.40 5.37 26.94
N LEU A 23 -0.19 5.62 26.45
CA LEU A 23 0.67 4.62 25.84
C LEU A 23 1.10 3.54 26.85
N ALA A 24 1.41 3.92 28.10
CA ALA A 24 1.76 2.99 29.16
C ALA A 24 0.56 2.11 29.57
N LEU A 25 -0.66 2.67 29.59
CA LEU A 25 -1.90 1.92 29.85
C LEU A 25 -2.20 0.96 28.69
N LYS A 26 -2.03 1.42 27.47
CA LYS A 26 -2.19 0.63 26.25
C LYS A 26 -1.24 -0.58 26.26
N ARG A 27 0.03 -0.42 26.64
CA ARG A 27 1.00 -1.51 26.84
C ARG A 27 0.56 -2.51 27.89
N LYS A 28 0.08 -2.01 29.04
CA LYS A 28 -0.36 -2.85 30.16
C LYS A 28 -1.59 -3.69 29.88
N LEU A 29 -2.50 -3.17 29.02
CA LEU A 29 -3.71 -3.86 28.61
C LEU A 29 -3.51 -4.76 27.39
N GLY A 30 -2.28 -4.87 26.85
CA GLY A 30 -2.03 -5.61 25.61
C GLY A 30 -2.66 -4.99 24.37
N LEU A 31 -3.25 -3.80 24.51
CA LEU A 31 -3.90 -3.03 23.45
C LEU A 31 -2.90 -2.08 22.76
N ALA A 32 -1.72 -1.92 23.32
CA ALA A 32 -0.64 -1.20 22.71
C ALA A 32 0.03 -2.15 21.73
N GLU A 33 -0.19 -1.94 20.48
CA GLU A 33 0.84 -2.25 19.55
C GLU A 33 2.02 -1.33 19.85
N ASP A 34 3.04 -1.84 20.53
CA ASP A 34 4.38 -1.43 20.21
C ASP A 34 4.53 -1.83 18.74
N TYR A 35 4.29 -0.88 17.84
CA TYR A 35 4.63 -1.07 16.46
C TYR A 35 6.14 -1.24 16.42
N GLN A 36 6.55 -2.49 16.61
CA GLN A 36 7.87 -2.92 16.18
C GLN A 36 7.74 -3.15 14.68
N PRO A 37 8.54 -2.47 13.88
CA PRO A 37 8.59 -2.73 12.47
C PRO A 37 8.89 -4.22 12.32
N ARG A 38 7.97 -4.91 11.74
CA ARG A 38 8.24 -6.25 11.29
C ARG A 38 9.27 -6.12 10.17
N ARG A 39 10.37 -6.85 10.28
CA ARG A 39 11.09 -7.24 9.07
C ARG A 39 10.01 -7.72 8.11
N PRO A 40 10.06 -7.31 6.83
CA PRO A 40 9.09 -7.78 5.85
C PRO A 40 8.97 -9.28 6.06
N GLY A 41 7.77 -9.74 6.44
CA GLY A 41 7.55 -11.16 6.63
C GLY A 41 7.89 -11.86 5.32
N PRO A 42 8.34 -13.10 5.38
CA PRO A 42 8.65 -13.84 4.19
C PRO A 42 7.46 -13.78 3.25
N PHE A 43 7.70 -13.55 1.99
CA PHE A 43 6.66 -13.61 1.00
C PHE A 43 5.53 -12.57 1.06
N ARG A 44 5.85 -11.33 1.32
CA ARG A 44 4.92 -10.23 1.05
C ARG A 44 5.17 -9.71 -0.36
N LEU A 45 4.11 -9.69 -1.12
CA LEU A 45 4.04 -9.38 -2.55
C LEU A 45 4.64 -8.01 -2.93
N PRO A 46 5.70 -7.91 -3.77
CA PRO A 46 5.90 -6.69 -4.55
C PRO A 46 4.66 -6.49 -5.42
N GLY A 47 4.01 -5.35 -5.37
CA GLY A 47 2.75 -5.12 -6.08
C GLY A 47 1.50 -5.16 -5.21
N ALA A 48 1.43 -5.98 -4.16
CA ALA A 48 0.41 -5.81 -3.11
C ALA A 48 0.86 -4.72 -2.10
N ALA A 49 1.36 -3.61 -2.60
CA ALA A 49 1.99 -2.55 -1.81
C ALA A 49 1.03 -1.81 -0.89
N VAL A 50 -0.27 -2.09 -0.98
CA VAL A 50 -1.30 -1.45 -0.16
C VAL A 50 -1.38 -2.02 1.22
N ASP A 51 -1.20 -3.32 1.35
CA ASP A 51 -1.21 -3.97 2.65
C ASP A 51 0.15 -3.93 3.32
N ARG A 52 1.10 -3.26 2.69
CA ARG A 52 2.40 -2.98 3.26
C ARG A 52 2.51 -1.52 3.65
N GLU A 53 2.10 -1.27 4.81
CA GLU A 53 2.82 -0.25 5.52
C GLU A 53 4.23 -0.77 5.75
N ILE A 54 5.16 -0.03 5.22
CA ILE A 54 6.58 -0.25 5.33
C ILE A 54 6.94 -0.28 6.83
N PRO A 55 7.50 -1.38 7.36
CA PRO A 55 7.83 -1.45 8.77
C PRO A 55 8.91 -0.43 9.11
N VAL A 56 8.67 0.30 10.18
CA VAL A 56 9.59 1.32 10.67
C VAL A 56 10.06 0.98 12.07
N ASP A 57 11.27 0.55 12.21
CA ASP A 57 12.13 0.83 13.36
C ASP A 57 13.60 0.56 13.06
N SER A 58 14.40 1.58 13.13
CA SER A 58 15.84 1.55 12.91
C SER A 58 16.63 1.67 14.22
N GLN A 59 16.16 1.08 15.28
CA GLN A 59 17.06 0.77 16.38
C GLN A 59 17.76 -0.53 16.03
N ILE A 60 19.10 -0.53 16.14
CA ILE A 60 19.98 -1.69 15.97
C ILE A 60 19.29 -2.89 16.61
N ALA A 61 18.69 -3.72 15.80
CA ALA A 61 17.73 -4.70 16.25
C ALA A 61 18.45 -5.79 17.03
N ALA A 62 18.10 -5.90 18.28
CA ALA A 62 18.06 -7.22 18.90
C ALA A 62 17.30 -8.17 17.93
N PRO A 63 17.69 -9.45 17.80
CA PRO A 63 17.04 -10.37 16.88
C PRO A 63 15.54 -10.32 17.11
N ALA A 64 14.77 -10.03 16.06
CA ALA A 64 13.33 -9.85 16.15
C ALA A 64 12.74 -11.08 16.82
N VAL A 65 12.12 -10.90 17.98
CA VAL A 65 11.50 -11.99 18.73
C VAL A 65 10.39 -12.56 17.85
N ARG A 66 10.53 -13.82 17.44
CA ARG A 66 9.53 -14.53 16.62
C ARG A 66 8.39 -14.96 17.54
N GLU A 67 7.43 -14.08 17.73
CA GLU A 67 6.26 -14.31 18.58
C GLU A 67 5.01 -14.45 17.74
N ASN A 68 4.11 -15.31 18.19
CA ASN A 68 2.78 -15.41 17.60
C ASN A 68 2.01 -14.12 17.92
N LYS A 69 1.44 -13.49 16.89
CA LYS A 69 0.75 -12.20 17.03
C LYS A 69 -0.57 -12.22 16.29
N LEU A 70 -1.57 -11.62 16.90
CA LEU A 70 -2.85 -11.28 16.29
C LEU A 70 -2.96 -9.76 16.31
N ASN A 71 -3.13 -9.14 15.14
CA ASN A 71 -3.42 -7.72 15.02
C ASN A 71 -4.79 -7.55 14.40
N VAL A 72 -5.58 -6.66 14.97
CA VAL A 72 -6.88 -6.28 14.45
C VAL A 72 -6.87 -4.78 14.25
N GLY A 73 -7.32 -4.34 13.10
CA GLY A 73 -7.44 -2.92 12.77
C GLY A 73 -8.76 -2.63 12.09
N PHE A 74 -9.21 -1.41 12.22
CA PHE A 74 -10.38 -0.92 11.49
C PHE A 74 -10.07 0.42 10.84
N ARG A 75 -10.83 0.75 9.80
CA ARG A 75 -10.75 2.01 9.08
C ARG A 75 -12.10 2.44 8.57
N PHE A 76 -12.34 3.75 8.63
CA PHE A 76 -13.44 4.41 7.96
C PHE A 76 -12.87 5.52 7.09
N ASP A 77 -13.28 5.60 5.83
CA ASP A 77 -12.90 6.71 4.97
C ASP A 77 -13.89 6.92 3.81
N THR A 78 -13.71 8.04 3.13
CA THR A 78 -14.57 8.45 2.00
C THR A 78 -14.36 7.63 0.73
N GLU A 79 -13.31 6.82 0.66
CA GLU A 79 -13.00 5.99 -0.51
C GLU A 79 -13.58 4.57 -0.38
N GLU A 80 -13.55 3.99 0.84
CA GLU A 80 -13.94 2.58 1.07
C GLU A 80 -15.13 2.43 2.01
N LEU A 81 -15.54 3.50 2.71
CA LEU A 81 -16.51 3.54 3.81
C LEU A 81 -15.97 2.85 5.06
N ALA A 82 -16.06 1.54 5.18
CA ALA A 82 -15.62 0.79 6.34
C ALA A 82 -14.80 -0.43 5.93
N ALA A 83 -13.72 -0.68 6.66
CA ALA A 83 -12.93 -1.90 6.53
C ALA A 83 -12.47 -2.40 7.92
N LEU A 84 -12.52 -3.70 8.11
CA LEU A 84 -11.99 -4.41 9.28
C LEU A 84 -10.94 -5.39 8.77
N GLN A 85 -9.75 -5.40 9.38
CA GLN A 85 -8.70 -6.34 9.02
C GLN A 85 -8.15 -7.04 10.26
N ALA A 86 -7.93 -8.34 10.14
CA ALA A 86 -7.22 -9.17 11.11
C ALA A 86 -6.01 -9.82 10.43
N ASN A 87 -4.87 -9.74 11.09
CA ASN A 87 -3.63 -10.40 10.65
C ASN A 87 -3.13 -11.27 11.79
N THR A 88 -2.73 -12.48 11.50
CA THR A 88 -2.09 -13.34 12.48
C THR A 88 -0.87 -14.03 11.90
N ASP A 89 0.17 -14.19 12.75
CA ASP A 89 1.40 -14.89 12.42
C ASP A 89 1.62 -15.99 13.46
N PHE A 90 1.80 -17.23 12.97
CA PHE A 90 2.11 -18.39 13.80
C PHE A 90 3.49 -18.90 13.43
N TYR A 91 4.43 -18.74 14.37
CA TYR A 91 5.77 -19.29 14.25
C TYR A 91 5.84 -20.66 14.91
N PHE A 92 6.45 -21.62 14.22
CA PHE A 92 6.65 -22.97 14.71
C PHE A 92 8.00 -23.53 14.22
N GLY A 93 8.34 -24.73 14.68
CA GLY A 93 9.65 -25.30 14.51
C GLY A 93 10.56 -25.07 15.73
N ARG A 94 11.68 -25.76 15.80
CA ARG A 94 12.59 -25.76 16.96
C ARG A 94 13.22 -24.37 17.20
N GLN A 95 13.52 -23.66 16.12
CA GLN A 95 14.09 -22.31 16.14
C GLN A 95 13.08 -21.27 15.61
N ARG A 96 11.78 -21.64 15.51
CA ARG A 96 10.72 -20.82 14.91
C ARG A 96 11.05 -20.39 13.46
N GLU A 97 11.65 -21.30 12.72
CA GLU A 97 12.04 -21.13 11.32
C GLU A 97 10.87 -21.15 10.35
N SER A 98 9.75 -21.72 10.76
CA SER A 98 8.53 -21.81 9.96
C SER A 98 7.51 -20.78 10.41
N LEU A 99 6.84 -20.14 9.46
CA LEU A 99 5.81 -19.17 9.68
C LEU A 99 4.58 -19.46 8.82
N VAL A 100 3.41 -19.56 9.47
CA VAL A 100 2.10 -19.45 8.81
C VAL A 100 1.54 -18.07 9.09
N SER A 101 1.18 -17.33 8.06
CA SER A 101 0.52 -16.03 8.14
C SER A 101 -0.87 -16.11 7.56
N LEU A 102 -1.85 -15.52 8.27
CA LEU A 102 -3.22 -15.38 7.79
C LEU A 102 -3.60 -13.90 7.86
N THR A 103 -4.19 -13.39 6.78
CA THR A 103 -4.77 -12.06 6.72
C THR A 103 -6.19 -12.18 6.23
N ALA A 104 -7.14 -11.58 6.93
CA ALA A 104 -8.52 -11.44 6.50
C ALA A 104 -8.91 -9.96 6.59
N ARG A 105 -9.53 -9.44 5.52
CA ARG A 105 -10.09 -8.09 5.47
C ARG A 105 -11.53 -8.17 4.99
N LEU A 106 -12.41 -7.50 5.70
CA LEU A 106 -13.83 -7.35 5.40
C LEU A 106 -14.12 -5.89 5.09
N GLY A 107 -14.89 -5.64 4.06
CA GLY A 107 -15.26 -4.31 3.58
C GLY A 107 -15.72 -4.38 2.13
N LYS A 108 -15.81 -3.22 1.48
CA LYS A 108 -16.11 -3.13 0.05
C LYS A 108 -15.08 -3.87 -0.83
N ARG A 109 -13.87 -4.02 -0.31
CA ARG A 109 -12.77 -4.79 -0.89
C ARG A 109 -12.35 -5.87 0.10
N THR A 110 -12.93 -7.06 -0.04
CA THR A 110 -12.66 -8.21 0.81
C THR A 110 -11.38 -8.90 0.37
N LEU A 111 -10.57 -9.33 1.33
CA LEU A 111 -9.32 -10.05 1.09
C LEU A 111 -9.19 -11.20 2.07
N ALA A 112 -8.73 -12.34 1.60
CA ALA A 112 -8.24 -13.44 2.40
C ALA A 112 -6.88 -13.87 1.87
N ARG A 113 -5.88 -13.96 2.74
CA ARG A 113 -4.53 -14.41 2.37
C ARG A 113 -4.02 -15.42 3.37
N LEU A 114 -3.49 -16.51 2.85
CA LEU A 114 -2.78 -17.54 3.61
C LEU A 114 -1.36 -17.66 3.05
N GLY A 115 -0.36 -17.60 3.93
CA GLY A 115 1.04 -17.74 3.55
C GLY A 115 1.75 -18.75 4.44
N TYR A 116 2.63 -19.52 3.84
CA TYR A 116 3.62 -20.34 4.53
C TYR A 116 5.02 -19.94 4.09
N SER A 117 5.94 -19.87 5.00
CA SER A 117 7.34 -19.64 4.67
C SER A 117 8.27 -20.34 5.64
N TYR A 118 9.41 -20.73 5.13
CA TYR A 118 10.52 -21.29 5.88
C TYR A 118 11.73 -20.36 5.79
N GLN A 119 12.38 -20.10 6.90
CA GLN A 119 13.56 -19.26 6.99
C GLN A 119 14.77 -20.06 7.42
N TRP A 120 15.81 -20.05 6.59
CA TRP A 120 17.11 -20.65 6.89
C TRP A 120 18.01 -19.68 7.66
N ASP A 121 19.07 -20.20 8.22
CA ASP A 121 20.17 -19.39 8.74
C ASP A 121 20.77 -18.52 7.64
N GLY A 122 21.26 -17.32 8.01
CA GLY A 122 21.79 -16.35 7.05
C GLY A 122 20.75 -15.49 6.33
N GLY A 123 19.48 -15.53 6.78
CA GLY A 123 18.42 -14.60 6.34
C GLY A 123 17.76 -14.98 5.01
N TRP A 124 18.04 -16.15 4.46
CA TRP A 124 17.29 -16.69 3.32
C TRP A 124 15.94 -17.22 3.76
N GLN A 125 14.96 -17.07 2.90
CA GLN A 125 13.60 -17.56 3.12
C GLN A 125 12.95 -17.97 1.79
N ALA A 126 12.11 -18.98 1.82
CA ALA A 126 11.24 -19.35 0.71
C ALA A 126 9.83 -19.61 1.22
N GLY A 127 8.85 -19.52 0.34
CA GLY A 127 7.48 -19.72 0.75
C GLY A 127 6.49 -19.77 -0.40
N LEU A 128 5.26 -20.07 0.00
CA LEU A 128 4.07 -20.13 -0.82
C LEU A 128 2.99 -19.26 -0.19
N ALA A 129 2.25 -18.54 -1.00
CA ALA A 129 1.09 -17.77 -0.55
C ALA A 129 -0.07 -17.92 -1.51
N TYR A 130 -1.27 -18.03 -0.95
CA TYR A 130 -2.53 -17.93 -1.67
C TYR A 130 -3.26 -16.68 -1.21
N GLN A 131 -3.82 -15.93 -2.15
CA GLN A 131 -4.64 -14.75 -1.87
C GLN A 131 -5.91 -14.81 -2.70
N PHE A 132 -7.01 -14.47 -2.07
CA PHE A 132 -8.30 -14.22 -2.68
C PHE A 132 -8.72 -12.79 -2.41
N ASP A 133 -9.08 -12.05 -3.45
CA ASP A 133 -9.65 -10.71 -3.38
C ASP A 133 -11.04 -10.71 -4.04
N TYR A 134 -11.98 -10.04 -3.40
CA TYR A 134 -13.24 -9.58 -4.01
C TYR A 134 -13.23 -8.06 -3.99
N LYS A 135 -13.42 -7.44 -5.15
CA LYS A 135 -13.37 -5.98 -5.30
C LYS A 135 -14.58 -5.47 -6.07
N ASP A 136 -15.26 -4.53 -5.45
CA ASP A 136 -16.27 -3.67 -6.08
C ASP A 136 -15.69 -2.25 -6.15
N MET A 137 -15.47 -1.74 -7.35
CA MET A 137 -14.82 -0.45 -7.55
C MET A 137 -15.37 0.30 -8.76
N ASN A 138 -15.33 1.62 -8.63
CA ASN A 138 -15.67 2.54 -9.72
C ASN A 138 -14.38 3.10 -10.31
N ILE A 139 -14.32 3.15 -11.64
CA ILE A 139 -13.23 3.77 -12.38
C ILE A 139 -13.73 5.08 -12.95
N TYR A 140 -12.89 6.09 -12.85
CA TYR A 140 -13.19 7.43 -13.29
C TYR A 140 -12.30 7.83 -14.47
N ASN A 141 -12.74 8.80 -15.22
CA ASN A 141 -11.99 9.49 -16.26
C ASN A 141 -12.24 10.99 -16.14
N GLU A 142 -11.19 11.77 -15.94
CA GLU A 142 -11.26 13.22 -15.69
C GLU A 142 -12.28 13.61 -14.59
N GLY A 143 -12.31 12.83 -13.51
CA GLY A 143 -13.22 13.05 -12.40
C GLY A 143 -14.69 12.72 -12.65
N LYS A 144 -15.03 12.08 -13.78
CA LYS A 144 -16.37 11.54 -14.08
C LYS A 144 -16.34 10.02 -13.98
N ARG A 145 -17.39 9.43 -13.39
CA ARG A 145 -17.54 7.98 -13.34
C ARG A 145 -17.66 7.42 -14.76
N ALA A 146 -16.73 6.58 -15.15
CA ALA A 146 -16.66 5.98 -16.48
C ALA A 146 -17.25 4.57 -16.49
N LEU A 147 -16.94 3.77 -15.47
CA LEU A 147 -17.44 2.41 -15.36
C LEU A 147 -17.48 1.92 -13.90
N ASP A 148 -18.32 0.92 -13.66
CA ASP A 148 -18.38 0.12 -12.45
C ASP A 148 -17.91 -1.28 -12.74
N LEU A 149 -17.13 -1.80 -11.80
CA LEU A 149 -16.47 -3.08 -11.99
C LEU A 149 -16.51 -3.89 -10.71
N THR A 150 -17.04 -5.11 -10.80
CA THR A 150 -16.93 -6.12 -9.73
C THR A 150 -16.18 -7.33 -10.25
N PHE A 151 -15.17 -7.76 -9.52
CA PHE A 151 -14.37 -8.91 -9.88
C PHE A 151 -13.80 -9.65 -8.69
N THR A 152 -13.46 -10.91 -8.90
CA THR A 152 -12.62 -11.69 -7.99
C THR A 152 -11.25 -11.88 -8.60
N HIS A 153 -10.24 -11.88 -7.74
CA HIS A 153 -8.86 -12.14 -8.08
C HIS A 153 -8.30 -13.22 -7.16
N GLN A 154 -7.71 -14.21 -7.73
CA GLN A 154 -7.00 -15.27 -7.03
C GLN A 154 -5.54 -15.24 -7.43
N LEU A 155 -4.65 -15.32 -6.45
CA LEU A 155 -3.23 -15.29 -6.66
C LEU A 155 -2.58 -16.43 -5.89
N VAL A 156 -1.79 -17.23 -6.59
CA VAL A 156 -0.84 -18.16 -6.01
C VAL A 156 0.56 -17.62 -6.27
N ARG A 157 1.33 -17.43 -5.22
CA ARG A 157 2.72 -16.96 -5.31
C ARG A 157 3.68 -17.94 -4.69
N MET A 158 4.77 -18.24 -5.39
CA MET A 158 5.91 -18.99 -4.86
C MET A 158 7.20 -18.25 -5.14
N GLY A 159 8.16 -18.27 -4.22
CA GLY A 159 9.43 -17.63 -4.47
C GLY A 159 10.37 -17.66 -3.26
N ALA A 160 11.47 -16.93 -3.36
CA ALA A 160 12.48 -16.80 -2.33
C ALA A 160 12.80 -15.34 -2.06
N ALA A 161 13.26 -15.07 -0.85
CA ALA A 161 13.73 -13.74 -0.48
C ALA A 161 14.96 -13.84 0.44
N LYS A 162 15.71 -12.76 0.47
CA LYS A 162 16.81 -12.59 1.42
C LYS A 162 16.75 -11.22 2.06
N ASP A 163 16.89 -11.20 3.37
CA ASP A 163 16.95 -9.98 4.16
C ASP A 163 18.39 -9.63 4.51
N TRP A 164 18.77 -8.38 4.24
CA TRP A 164 20.02 -7.75 4.71
C TRP A 164 19.66 -6.46 5.45
N ASN A 165 19.59 -6.52 6.76
CA ASN A 165 19.19 -5.38 7.58
C ASN A 165 17.87 -4.75 7.09
N ASN A 166 17.95 -3.57 6.45
CA ASN A 166 16.81 -2.82 5.95
C ASN A 166 16.50 -3.07 4.45
N ILE A 167 17.26 -3.96 3.80
CA ILE A 167 17.07 -4.31 2.39
C ILE A 167 16.52 -5.73 2.30
N GLN A 168 15.48 -5.92 1.51
CA GLN A 168 14.98 -7.23 1.12
C GLN A 168 15.08 -7.39 -0.40
N VAL A 169 15.66 -8.48 -0.84
CA VAL A 169 15.64 -8.95 -2.23
C VAL A 169 14.67 -10.10 -2.33
N SER A 170 13.83 -10.13 -3.34
CA SER A 170 12.87 -11.20 -3.58
C SER A 170 12.80 -11.57 -5.06
N LEU A 171 12.53 -12.85 -5.33
CA LEU A 171 12.28 -13.37 -6.67
C LEU A 171 11.27 -14.52 -6.59
N GLY A 172 10.54 -14.74 -7.65
CA GLY A 172 9.56 -15.83 -7.67
C GLY A 172 8.66 -15.81 -8.89
N ILE A 173 7.60 -16.56 -8.75
CA ILE A 173 6.57 -16.74 -9.77
C ILE A 173 5.19 -16.51 -9.16
N ASP A 174 4.29 -15.93 -9.96
CA ASP A 174 2.90 -15.72 -9.64
C ASP A 174 2.02 -16.40 -10.67
N PHE A 175 0.91 -16.92 -10.20
CA PHE A 175 -0.23 -17.29 -11.02
C PHE A 175 -1.43 -16.47 -10.55
N ASP A 176 -1.93 -15.61 -11.41
CA ASP A 176 -3.08 -14.74 -11.19
C ASP A 176 -4.27 -15.21 -12.02
N TYR A 177 -5.45 -15.28 -11.41
CA TYR A 177 -6.71 -15.52 -12.10
C TYR A 177 -7.70 -14.40 -11.79
N TYR A 178 -8.14 -13.70 -12.82
CA TYR A 178 -9.15 -12.63 -12.74
C TYR A 178 -10.47 -13.11 -13.32
N HIS A 179 -11.53 -12.98 -12.55
CA HIS A 179 -12.90 -13.26 -12.98
C HIS A 179 -13.78 -12.03 -12.75
N TYR A 180 -14.22 -11.43 -13.86
CA TYR A 180 -15.07 -10.25 -13.87
C TYR A 180 -16.53 -10.68 -13.84
N HIS A 181 -17.28 -10.22 -12.81
CA HIS A 181 -18.67 -10.60 -12.59
C HIS A 181 -19.63 -9.60 -13.27
N ASP A 182 -19.44 -8.31 -12.96
CA ASP A 182 -20.30 -7.24 -13.43
C ASP A 182 -19.45 -6.10 -13.98
N LEU A 183 -19.82 -5.65 -15.15
CA LEU A 183 -19.26 -4.48 -15.81
C LEU A 183 -20.39 -3.59 -16.33
N LEU A 184 -20.53 -2.41 -15.73
CA LEU A 184 -21.40 -1.36 -16.23
C LEU A 184 -20.53 -0.27 -16.85
N SER A 185 -20.48 -0.23 -18.16
CA SER A 185 -19.72 0.77 -18.94
C SER A 185 -20.63 1.54 -19.88
N LEU A 186 -20.34 2.83 -20.03
CA LEU A 186 -20.98 3.66 -21.06
C LEU A 186 -20.37 3.41 -22.45
N ASP A 187 -19.21 2.76 -22.52
CA ASP A 187 -18.49 2.45 -23.75
C ASP A 187 -18.47 0.93 -23.99
N PRO A 188 -19.11 0.44 -25.07
CA PRO A 188 -19.10 -0.99 -25.45
C PRO A 188 -17.68 -1.54 -25.72
N LEU A 189 -16.75 -0.71 -26.17
CA LEU A 189 -15.37 -1.13 -26.43
C LEU A 189 -14.57 -1.39 -25.13
N ALA A 190 -15.02 -0.85 -24.02
CA ALA A 190 -14.38 -1.09 -22.72
C ALA A 190 -14.48 -2.55 -22.28
N SER A 191 -15.49 -3.31 -22.75
CA SER A 191 -15.68 -4.72 -22.39
C SER A 191 -14.48 -5.61 -22.76
N ALA A 192 -13.77 -5.29 -23.83
CA ALA A 192 -12.59 -6.05 -24.27
C ALA A 192 -11.39 -5.98 -23.30
N LEU A 193 -11.35 -4.98 -22.41
CA LEU A 193 -10.31 -4.85 -21.37
C LEU A 193 -10.57 -5.75 -20.14
N PHE A 194 -11.78 -6.29 -20.03
CA PHE A 194 -12.27 -6.99 -18.84
C PHE A 194 -12.63 -8.46 -19.11
N GLU A 195 -11.86 -9.10 -19.98
CA GLU A 195 -11.98 -10.54 -20.20
C GLU A 195 -11.39 -11.31 -19.02
N ASN A 196 -12.07 -12.38 -18.59
CA ASN A 196 -11.53 -13.32 -17.63
C ASN A 196 -10.18 -13.81 -18.11
N SER A 197 -9.16 -13.70 -17.26
CA SER A 197 -7.79 -13.97 -17.68
C SER A 197 -6.99 -14.67 -16.62
N SER A 198 -6.17 -15.61 -17.06
CA SER A 198 -5.10 -16.20 -16.29
C SER A 198 -3.79 -15.58 -16.72
N LEU A 199 -2.98 -15.17 -15.76
CA LEU A 199 -1.67 -14.59 -16.01
C LEU A 199 -0.64 -15.36 -15.20
N PHE A 200 0.45 -15.69 -15.84
CA PHE A 200 1.63 -16.24 -15.18
C PHE A 200 2.73 -15.17 -15.20
N SER A 201 3.35 -14.89 -14.09
CA SER A 201 4.43 -13.92 -14.07
C SER A 201 5.65 -14.37 -13.30
N TYR A 202 6.81 -13.95 -13.80
CA TYR A 202 8.08 -13.99 -13.10
C TYR A 202 8.32 -12.62 -12.47
N PHE A 203 8.72 -12.59 -11.21
CA PHE A 203 9.00 -11.32 -10.55
C PHE A 203 10.36 -11.29 -9.87
N ALA A 204 10.93 -10.10 -9.83
CA ALA A 204 12.06 -9.75 -8.97
C ALA A 204 11.77 -8.43 -8.27
N GLY A 205 12.18 -8.30 -7.02
CA GLY A 205 11.92 -7.10 -6.22
C GLY A 205 13.01 -6.78 -5.23
N LEU A 206 13.18 -5.47 -4.99
CA LEU A 206 14.05 -4.88 -4.00
C LEU A 206 13.24 -3.91 -3.15
N VAL A 207 13.33 -4.02 -1.83
CA VAL A 207 12.67 -3.12 -0.89
C VAL A 207 13.67 -2.66 0.16
N PHE A 208 13.69 -1.37 0.42
CA PHE A 208 14.45 -0.76 1.50
C PHE A 208 13.55 0.11 2.35
N ASN A 209 13.76 0.11 3.66
CA ASN A 209 13.04 1.00 4.55
C ASN A 209 13.75 1.25 5.87
N ASN A 210 13.92 2.53 6.18
CA ASN A 210 14.44 3.00 7.47
C ASN A 210 13.67 4.21 8.02
N LEU A 211 12.41 4.38 7.61
CA LEU A 211 11.55 5.43 8.19
C LEU A 211 11.37 5.21 9.69
N ASN A 212 11.36 6.25 10.49
CA ASN A 212 11.32 6.17 11.95
C ASN A 212 9.94 5.94 12.56
N GLU A 213 8.87 6.15 11.79
CA GLU A 213 7.49 5.96 12.22
C GLU A 213 6.61 5.57 11.04
N ARG A 214 5.53 4.84 11.32
CA ARG A 214 4.54 4.44 10.32
C ARG A 214 3.63 5.61 9.91
N SER A 215 2.99 6.22 10.89
CA SER A 215 2.12 7.38 10.65
C SER A 215 2.89 8.65 10.88
N ALA A 216 2.95 9.49 9.85
CA ALA A 216 3.66 10.76 9.85
C ALA A 216 5.17 10.66 10.17
N PRO A 217 5.94 9.87 9.42
CA PRO A 217 7.37 9.75 9.61
C PRO A 217 8.04 11.12 9.53
N THR A 218 9.10 11.29 10.32
CA THR A 218 9.87 12.56 10.39
C THR A 218 11.29 12.40 9.91
N LYS A 219 11.78 11.16 9.76
CA LYS A 219 13.15 10.85 9.38
C LYS A 219 13.23 9.53 8.64
N GLY A 220 14.18 9.45 7.72
CA GLY A 220 14.49 8.22 7.00
C GLY A 220 13.96 8.23 5.57
N MET A 221 14.05 7.11 4.91
CA MET A 221 13.54 6.92 3.55
C MET A 221 13.05 5.49 3.34
N SER A 222 12.22 5.33 2.33
CA SER A 222 11.82 4.03 1.82
C SER A 222 11.88 4.03 0.30
N TRP A 223 12.24 2.90 -0.28
CA TRP A 223 12.11 2.67 -1.70
C TRP A 223 11.79 1.21 -1.99
N ALA A 224 11.09 1.01 -3.09
CA ALA A 224 10.80 -0.30 -3.63
C ALA A 224 10.95 -0.26 -5.15
N VAL A 225 11.58 -1.28 -5.69
CA VAL A 225 11.70 -1.48 -7.13
C VAL A 225 11.28 -2.90 -7.42
N SER A 226 10.45 -3.09 -8.43
CA SER A 226 10.07 -4.43 -8.88
C SER A 226 10.02 -4.51 -10.41
N TYR A 227 10.29 -5.72 -10.88
CA TYR A 227 10.15 -6.10 -12.28
C TYR A 227 9.23 -7.33 -12.35
N HIS A 228 8.28 -7.30 -13.27
CA HIS A 228 7.41 -8.43 -13.57
C HIS A 228 7.42 -8.70 -15.07
N LEU A 229 7.51 -9.96 -15.43
CA LEU A 229 7.36 -10.45 -16.79
C LEU A 229 6.10 -11.30 -16.85
N TYR A 230 5.04 -10.76 -17.43
CA TYR A 230 3.73 -11.42 -17.53
C TYR A 230 3.61 -12.22 -18.83
N THR A 231 3.07 -13.42 -18.72
CA THR A 231 2.80 -14.36 -19.80
C THR A 231 1.42 -15.00 -19.58
N ASP A 232 0.88 -15.70 -20.56
CA ASP A 232 -0.30 -16.56 -20.40
C ASP A 232 0.04 -18.04 -20.55
N ASN A 233 1.18 -18.35 -21.15
CA ASN A 233 1.63 -19.72 -21.45
C ASN A 233 3.09 -20.00 -21.02
N PHE A 234 3.61 -19.30 -20.00
CA PHE A 234 4.97 -19.33 -19.47
C PHE A 234 6.04 -18.62 -20.33
N PHE A 235 5.79 -18.36 -21.62
CA PHE A 235 6.81 -17.81 -22.53
C PHE A 235 6.30 -16.57 -23.28
N GLN A 236 5.05 -16.52 -23.62
CA GLN A 236 4.43 -15.50 -24.48
C GLN A 236 3.20 -14.90 -23.80
N TYR A 237 2.65 -13.86 -24.38
CA TYR A 237 1.37 -13.28 -24.00
C TYR A 237 0.52 -13.10 -25.27
N LYS A 238 -0.62 -13.86 -25.40
CA LYS A 238 -1.53 -13.85 -26.57
C LYS A 238 -0.74 -13.98 -27.89
N ASP A 239 0.13 -15.01 -27.98
CA ASP A 239 1.00 -15.30 -29.13
C ASP A 239 1.99 -14.19 -29.50
N ASN A 240 2.21 -13.23 -28.60
CA ASN A 240 3.15 -12.11 -28.76
C ASN A 240 4.22 -12.12 -27.66
N ASN A 241 5.07 -11.10 -27.68
CA ASN A 241 6.06 -10.90 -26.64
C ASN A 241 5.42 -10.76 -25.25
N PRO A 242 6.06 -11.27 -24.19
CA PRO A 242 5.62 -11.07 -22.82
C PRO A 242 5.46 -9.58 -22.48
N ILE A 243 4.57 -9.29 -21.50
CA ILE A 243 4.43 -7.93 -20.98
C ILE A 243 5.43 -7.74 -19.85
N SER A 244 6.37 -6.83 -20.06
CA SER A 244 7.32 -6.39 -19.05
C SER A 244 6.77 -5.19 -18.29
N VAL A 245 6.83 -5.26 -16.96
CA VAL A 245 6.41 -4.17 -16.09
C VAL A 245 7.54 -3.83 -15.12
N PHE A 246 7.96 -2.58 -15.14
CA PHE A 246 8.89 -2.01 -14.18
C PHE A 246 8.15 -1.04 -13.27
N ASP A 247 8.24 -1.22 -11.95
CA ASP A 247 7.66 -0.34 -10.93
C ASP A 247 8.77 0.15 -10.00
N ALA A 248 8.79 1.45 -9.72
CA ALA A 248 9.72 2.07 -8.80
C ALA A 248 8.99 3.08 -7.91
N ARG A 249 9.27 3.04 -6.62
CA ARG A 249 8.69 3.93 -5.60
C ARG A 249 9.79 4.40 -4.67
N TRP A 250 9.77 5.66 -4.34
CA TRP A 250 10.67 6.25 -3.38
C TRP A 250 9.96 7.30 -2.54
N GLN A 251 10.27 7.36 -1.27
CA GLN A 251 9.83 8.39 -0.34
C GLN A 251 10.97 8.71 0.62
N GLY A 252 11.23 9.99 0.81
CA GLY A 252 12.16 10.50 1.82
C GLY A 252 11.42 11.35 2.86
N CYS A 253 11.90 11.36 4.11
CA CYS A 253 11.38 12.21 5.18
C CYS A 253 12.53 12.97 5.82
N PHE A 254 12.44 14.30 5.78
CA PHE A 254 13.45 15.20 6.33
C PHE A 254 12.77 16.22 7.24
N SER A 255 13.25 16.36 8.46
CA SER A 255 12.74 17.35 9.41
C SER A 255 13.79 18.43 9.67
N PRO A 256 13.75 19.57 8.94
CA PRO A 256 14.63 20.70 9.20
C PRO A 256 14.45 21.29 10.60
N SER A 257 13.28 21.09 11.21
CA SER A 257 13.02 21.44 12.61
C SER A 257 12.19 20.37 13.30
N SER A 258 12.10 20.42 14.62
CA SER A 258 11.30 19.48 15.43
C SER A 258 9.79 19.53 15.13
N LYS A 259 9.32 20.53 14.39
CA LYS A 259 7.91 20.74 14.06
C LYS A 259 7.59 20.67 12.57
N PHE A 260 8.60 20.77 11.71
CA PHE A 260 8.41 20.83 10.27
C PHE A 260 9.07 19.65 9.57
N THR A 261 8.33 18.97 8.72
CA THR A 261 8.80 17.80 7.94
C THR A 261 8.51 18.01 6.46
N VAL A 262 9.49 17.72 5.64
CA VAL A 262 9.41 17.70 4.18
C VAL A 262 9.46 16.25 3.74
N THR A 263 8.48 15.82 2.96
CA THR A 263 8.37 14.44 2.48
C THR A 263 8.23 14.45 0.95
N PRO A 264 9.34 14.47 0.21
CA PRO A 264 9.30 14.22 -1.22
C PRO A 264 9.02 12.73 -1.51
N SER A 265 8.35 12.47 -2.61
CA SER A 265 8.06 11.12 -3.11
C SER A 265 8.20 11.06 -4.63
N PHE A 266 8.49 9.87 -5.11
CA PHE A 266 8.56 9.57 -6.54
C PHE A 266 7.95 8.20 -6.80
N TYR A 267 7.13 8.10 -7.84
CA TYR A 267 6.54 6.87 -8.33
C TYR A 267 6.74 6.78 -9.83
N GLY A 268 7.15 5.64 -10.31
CA GLY A 268 7.30 5.38 -11.73
C GLY A 268 6.83 3.97 -12.07
N ARG A 269 6.00 3.82 -13.09
CA ARG A 269 5.59 2.52 -13.57
C ARG A 269 5.51 2.52 -15.09
N VAL A 270 6.17 1.55 -15.70
CA VAL A 270 6.31 1.45 -17.16
C VAL A 270 5.97 0.03 -17.60
N LEU A 271 5.10 -0.05 -18.60
CA LEU A 271 4.74 -1.26 -19.30
C LEU A 271 5.39 -1.29 -20.66
N SER A 272 5.85 -2.45 -21.09
CA SER A 272 6.41 -2.70 -22.41
C SER A 272 6.02 -4.09 -22.88
N GLY A 273 5.77 -4.28 -24.19
CA GLY A 273 5.35 -5.56 -24.78
C GLY A 273 4.31 -5.39 -25.87
N SER A 274 3.32 -6.27 -25.91
CA SER A 274 2.34 -6.40 -27.01
C SER A 274 1.42 -5.19 -27.26
N GLY A 275 1.41 -4.19 -26.40
CA GLY A 275 0.62 -2.96 -26.55
C GLY A 275 -0.85 -3.06 -26.10
N ASN A 276 -1.43 -4.22 -26.03
CA ASN A 276 -2.77 -4.47 -25.49
C ASN A 276 -2.66 -4.97 -24.06
N TYR A 277 -2.66 -4.04 -23.11
CA TYR A 277 -2.51 -4.36 -21.69
C TYR A 277 -3.87 -4.66 -21.06
N PRO A 278 -4.07 -5.83 -20.40
CA PRO A 278 -5.30 -6.11 -19.67
C PRO A 278 -5.47 -5.19 -18.47
N PHE A 279 -6.70 -5.01 -18.02
CA PHE A 279 -7.02 -4.20 -16.84
C PHE A 279 -6.19 -4.58 -15.60
N ALA A 280 -5.94 -5.86 -15.42
CA ALA A 280 -5.13 -6.39 -14.33
C ALA A 280 -3.70 -5.80 -14.26
N ILE A 281 -3.16 -5.31 -15.37
CA ILE A 281 -1.77 -4.85 -15.49
C ILE A 281 -1.68 -3.35 -15.79
N ILE A 282 -2.67 -2.77 -16.48
CA ILE A 282 -2.62 -1.36 -16.93
C ILE A 282 -2.38 -0.40 -15.75
N ASN A 283 -1.69 0.71 -16.02
CA ASN A 283 -1.43 1.70 -14.99
C ASN A 283 -2.71 2.37 -14.48
N MET A 284 -2.71 2.70 -13.21
CA MET A 284 -3.81 3.37 -12.54
C MET A 284 -3.28 4.49 -11.67
N VAL A 285 -3.96 5.63 -11.67
CA VAL A 285 -3.59 6.82 -10.90
C VAL A 285 -4.78 7.27 -10.02
N GLY A 286 -4.48 7.89 -8.88
CA GLY A 286 -5.48 8.49 -7.99
C GLY A 286 -5.58 7.81 -6.63
N GLY A 287 -6.43 8.36 -5.77
CA GLY A 287 -6.50 8.00 -4.34
C GLY A 287 -5.37 8.60 -3.52
N THR A 288 -5.46 8.46 -2.21
CA THR A 288 -4.49 9.01 -1.25
C THR A 288 -3.44 7.98 -0.83
N ILE A 289 -3.74 6.70 -0.97
CA ILE A 289 -2.92 5.58 -0.50
C ILE A 289 -2.50 4.74 -1.69
N PRO A 290 -1.18 4.44 -1.85
CA PRO A 290 -0.70 3.65 -2.99
C PRO A 290 -1.32 2.25 -3.00
N GLY A 291 -1.73 1.79 -4.19
CA GLY A 291 -2.25 0.45 -4.43
C GLY A 291 -3.57 0.13 -3.74
N ARG A 292 -4.31 1.12 -3.22
CA ARG A 292 -5.55 0.92 -2.48
C ARG A 292 -6.67 0.28 -3.31
N TYR A 293 -6.80 0.69 -4.55
CA TYR A 293 -7.79 0.11 -5.47
C TYR A 293 -7.23 -1.15 -6.14
N MET A 294 -6.05 -1.02 -6.71
CA MET A 294 -5.32 -2.09 -7.38
C MET A 294 -3.83 -1.99 -7.03
N PRO A 295 -3.07 -3.10 -7.04
CA PRO A 295 -1.64 -3.08 -6.69
C PRO A 295 -0.81 -2.08 -7.51
N GLN A 296 -1.21 -1.85 -8.77
CA GLN A 296 -0.54 -0.94 -9.70
C GLN A 296 -0.93 0.54 -9.55
N GLN A 297 -1.86 0.86 -8.66
CA GLN A 297 -2.31 2.24 -8.47
C GLN A 297 -1.21 3.12 -7.86
N ILE A 298 -1.00 4.29 -8.46
CA ILE A 298 -0.12 5.34 -7.98
C ILE A 298 -0.96 6.47 -7.37
N PRO A 299 -0.71 6.89 -6.12
CA PRO A 299 -1.46 7.97 -5.49
C PRO A 299 -1.17 9.31 -6.16
N PHE A 300 -2.18 10.18 -6.22
CA PHE A 300 -2.04 11.50 -6.82
C PHE A 300 -2.91 12.53 -6.12
N THR A 301 -2.32 13.64 -5.68
CA THR A 301 -3.05 14.73 -5.02
C THR A 301 -4.05 15.35 -5.99
N GLY A 302 -5.32 15.40 -5.61
CA GLY A 302 -6.40 16.01 -6.42
C GLY A 302 -7.11 15.04 -7.36
N ILE A 303 -6.66 13.78 -7.45
CA ILE A 303 -7.39 12.68 -8.09
C ILE A 303 -7.80 11.71 -6.98
N ASN A 304 -9.00 11.87 -6.42
CA ASN A 304 -9.44 11.10 -5.24
C ASN A 304 -9.96 9.69 -5.56
N ARG A 305 -10.16 9.38 -6.83
CA ARG A 305 -10.70 8.11 -7.30
C ARG A 305 -9.73 7.44 -8.26
N ALA A 306 -9.93 6.15 -8.48
CA ALA A 306 -9.11 5.41 -9.43
C ALA A 306 -9.41 5.83 -10.87
N GLU A 307 -8.40 6.27 -11.59
CA GLU A 307 -8.43 6.57 -13.02
C GLU A 307 -7.41 5.70 -13.75
N LEU A 308 -7.77 5.23 -14.94
CA LEU A 308 -6.83 4.49 -15.79
C LEU A 308 -5.80 5.46 -16.38
N SER A 309 -4.59 4.97 -16.54
CA SER A 309 -3.47 5.72 -17.11
C SER A 309 -2.83 4.93 -18.25
N GLN A 310 -1.94 5.57 -18.98
CA GLN A 310 -1.25 4.99 -20.13
C GLN A 310 -0.10 4.07 -19.68
N ALA A 311 0.62 3.46 -20.65
CA ALA A 311 1.65 2.46 -20.38
C ALA A 311 2.85 2.99 -19.62
N ALA A 312 3.20 4.26 -19.72
CA ALA A 312 4.23 4.89 -18.92
C ALA A 312 3.63 5.98 -18.03
N LEU A 313 3.89 5.91 -16.73
CA LEU A 313 3.40 6.85 -15.72
C LEU A 313 4.52 7.19 -14.75
N LEU A 314 4.82 8.49 -14.62
CA LEU A 314 5.75 9.04 -13.64
C LEU A 314 5.03 10.08 -12.80
N VAL A 315 5.21 10.02 -11.48
CA VAL A 315 4.62 10.98 -10.53
C VAL A 315 5.66 11.40 -9.51
N ALA A 316 5.84 12.70 -9.34
CA ALA A 316 6.60 13.29 -8.25
C ALA A 316 5.62 13.96 -7.27
N GLY A 317 5.82 13.76 -5.98
CA GLY A 317 5.02 14.31 -4.91
C GLY A 317 5.86 15.07 -3.90
N LEU A 318 5.25 16.06 -3.26
CA LEU A 318 5.84 16.78 -2.14
C LEU A 318 4.78 17.00 -1.07
N ASN A 319 5.07 16.60 0.17
CA ASN A 319 4.23 16.89 1.33
C ASN A 319 5.05 17.71 2.34
N LEU A 320 4.57 18.93 2.61
CA LEU A 320 5.11 19.85 3.61
C LEU A 320 4.21 19.79 4.84
N ARG A 321 4.69 19.21 5.93
CA ARG A 321 3.90 18.97 7.13
C ARG A 321 4.43 19.76 8.31
N GLN A 322 3.55 20.55 8.93
CA GLN A 322 3.82 21.33 10.14
C GLN A 322 3.06 20.73 11.31
N ARG A 323 3.79 20.39 12.38
CA ARG A 323 3.19 20.04 13.67
C ARG A 323 2.76 21.30 14.39
N ILE A 324 1.45 21.46 14.64
CA ILE A 324 0.87 22.63 15.34
C ILE A 324 0.73 22.36 16.84
N LEU A 325 0.28 21.17 17.22
CA LEU A 325 0.19 20.68 18.60
C LEU A 325 0.81 19.28 18.71
N LYS A 326 0.84 18.69 19.92
CA LYS A 326 1.55 17.41 20.19
C LYS A 326 1.23 16.32 19.18
N ASN A 327 -0.01 16.14 18.76
CA ASN A 327 -0.47 15.10 17.85
C ASN A 327 -1.24 15.64 16.63
N GLN A 328 -1.13 16.93 16.36
CA GLN A 328 -1.88 17.61 15.31
C GLN A 328 -0.93 18.20 14.28
N TYR A 329 -1.28 17.99 13.02
CA TYR A 329 -0.47 18.36 11.90
C TYR A 329 -1.33 19.03 10.82
N ILE A 330 -0.79 20.06 10.21
CA ILE A 330 -1.30 20.63 8.96
C ILE A 330 -0.29 20.29 7.87
N SER A 331 -0.77 19.98 6.68
CA SER A 331 0.07 19.68 5.53
C SER A 331 -0.39 20.44 4.29
N VAL A 332 0.59 20.79 3.47
CA VAL A 332 0.39 21.24 2.09
C VAL A 332 1.00 20.20 1.19
N MET A 333 0.24 19.73 0.22
CA MET A 333 0.62 18.64 -0.67
C MET A 333 0.59 19.12 -2.12
N GLY A 334 1.53 18.63 -2.91
CA GLY A 334 1.56 18.81 -4.35
C GLY A 334 1.98 17.54 -5.05
N SER A 335 1.40 17.26 -6.21
CA SER A 335 1.81 16.20 -7.10
C SER A 335 1.93 16.73 -8.52
N TYR A 336 2.96 16.30 -9.22
CA TYR A 336 3.13 16.49 -10.66
C TYR A 336 3.40 15.14 -11.29
N GLY A 337 2.76 14.86 -12.40
CA GLY A 337 2.91 13.60 -13.10
C GLY A 337 2.82 13.74 -14.61
N ARG A 338 3.39 12.78 -15.29
CA ARG A 338 3.29 12.60 -16.74
C ARG A 338 2.90 11.18 -17.07
N ASN A 339 2.03 11.03 -18.07
CA ASN A 339 1.71 9.73 -18.64
C ASN A 339 1.81 9.75 -20.17
N SER A 340 2.18 8.63 -20.75
CA SER A 340 2.30 8.47 -22.21
C SER A 340 2.13 7.01 -22.63
N GLY A 341 1.84 6.81 -23.92
CA GLY A 341 1.67 5.48 -24.50
C GLY A 341 2.95 4.63 -24.50
N LYS A 342 4.12 5.26 -24.53
CA LYS A 342 5.44 4.59 -24.51
C LYS A 342 6.41 5.37 -23.64
N PHE A 343 7.35 4.67 -23.02
CA PHE A 343 8.31 5.31 -22.09
C PHE A 343 9.14 6.44 -22.74
N HIS A 344 9.62 6.27 -23.95
CA HIS A 344 10.43 7.30 -24.63
C HIS A 344 9.64 8.58 -24.96
N GLN A 345 8.33 8.49 -25.05
CA GLN A 345 7.41 9.61 -25.28
C GLN A 345 7.15 10.46 -24.04
N ILE A 346 7.52 9.97 -22.86
CA ILE A 346 7.17 10.64 -21.58
C ILE A 346 7.86 12.00 -21.41
N LEU A 347 8.99 12.21 -22.09
CA LEU A 347 9.70 13.48 -22.12
C LEU A 347 9.21 14.44 -23.22
N ASP A 348 8.45 13.93 -24.18
CA ASP A 348 7.87 14.74 -25.26
C ASP A 348 6.51 15.29 -24.83
N SER A 349 6.41 16.62 -24.79
CA SER A 349 5.18 17.31 -24.37
C SER A 349 4.02 17.15 -25.37
N SER A 350 4.31 16.78 -26.61
CA SER A 350 3.28 16.54 -27.64
C SER A 350 2.63 15.15 -27.55
N GLU A 351 3.33 14.19 -26.94
CA GLU A 351 2.91 12.79 -26.84
C GLU A 351 2.59 12.35 -25.39
N SER A 352 2.79 13.25 -24.43
CA SER A 352 2.51 13.01 -23.00
C SER A 352 1.42 13.91 -22.47
N VAL A 353 0.70 13.44 -21.47
CA VAL A 353 -0.30 14.21 -20.73
C VAL A 353 0.27 14.61 -19.37
N ASP A 354 0.27 15.91 -19.10
CA ASP A 354 0.71 16.50 -17.85
C ASP A 354 -0.43 16.56 -16.83
N MET A 355 -0.14 16.09 -15.63
CA MET A 355 -1.05 16.13 -14.49
C MET A 355 -0.41 16.96 -13.38
N ALA A 356 -1.17 17.85 -12.78
CA ALA A 356 -0.76 18.63 -11.63
C ALA A 356 -1.87 18.70 -10.60
N GLY A 357 -1.53 18.57 -9.32
CA GLY A 357 -2.48 18.63 -8.25
C GLY A 357 -1.91 19.24 -6.99
N VAL A 358 -2.76 19.89 -6.22
CA VAL A 358 -2.42 20.53 -4.95
C VAL A 358 -3.48 20.24 -3.90
N GLY A 359 -3.08 20.23 -2.65
CA GLY A 359 -4.01 19.97 -1.55
C GLY A 359 -3.51 20.53 -0.21
N ILE A 360 -4.45 20.66 0.70
CA ILE A 360 -4.20 20.95 2.10
C ILE A 360 -4.82 19.85 2.95
N GLY A 361 -4.17 19.51 4.05
CA GLY A 361 -4.63 18.45 4.93
C GLY A 361 -4.46 18.80 6.39
N TYR A 362 -5.31 18.20 7.21
CA TYR A 362 -5.19 18.17 8.65
C TYR A 362 -5.16 16.70 9.11
N MET A 363 -4.26 16.39 10.03
CA MET A 363 -4.16 15.07 10.63
C MET A 363 -4.05 15.16 12.15
N TYR A 364 -4.80 14.32 12.83
CA TYR A 364 -4.71 14.08 14.27
C TYR A 364 -4.30 12.65 14.54
N LYS A 365 -3.16 12.42 15.20
CA LYS A 365 -2.74 11.09 15.66
C LYS A 365 -3.55 10.70 16.91
N SER A 366 -4.60 9.90 16.73
CA SER A 366 -5.34 9.33 17.84
C SER A 366 -4.78 7.95 18.24
N PHE A 367 -5.21 7.43 19.38
CA PHE A 367 -4.83 6.10 19.84
C PHE A 367 -5.51 4.97 19.03
N LEU A 368 -6.61 5.28 18.34
CA LEU A 368 -7.32 4.35 17.44
C LEU A 368 -6.85 4.48 15.98
N GLY A 369 -5.75 5.20 15.73
CA GLY A 369 -5.24 5.49 14.41
C GLY A 369 -5.38 6.95 14.02
N PRO A 370 -4.80 7.38 12.90
CA PRO A 370 -4.89 8.75 12.42
C PRO A 370 -6.32 9.12 12.02
N VAL A 371 -6.70 10.37 12.32
CA VAL A 371 -7.87 11.05 11.75
C VAL A 371 -7.33 12.05 10.74
N GLU A 372 -7.78 11.99 9.50
CA GLU A 372 -7.28 12.80 8.41
C GLU A 372 -8.43 13.47 7.65
N ILE A 373 -8.25 14.72 7.29
CA ILE A 373 -9.13 15.45 6.38
C ILE A 373 -8.25 16.17 5.38
N GLN A 374 -8.58 16.07 4.10
CA GLN A 374 -7.84 16.70 3.01
C GLN A 374 -8.82 17.39 2.04
N LEU A 375 -8.46 18.56 1.58
CA LEU A 375 -9.08 19.24 0.44
C LEU A 375 -8.02 19.32 -0.66
N ASN A 376 -8.40 18.99 -1.88
CA ASN A 376 -7.45 18.91 -2.97
C ASN A 376 -8.09 19.28 -4.32
N TRP A 377 -7.24 19.63 -5.26
CA TRP A 377 -7.61 19.99 -6.62
C TRP A 377 -6.56 19.49 -7.62
N SER A 378 -6.97 19.13 -8.81
CA SER A 378 -6.05 18.83 -9.93
C SER A 378 -6.56 19.41 -11.25
N ASN A 379 -5.62 19.65 -12.18
CA ASN A 379 -5.94 20.05 -13.54
C ASN A 379 -6.67 18.97 -14.31
N GLN A 380 -6.52 17.70 -13.91
CA GLN A 380 -7.17 16.54 -14.54
C GLN A 380 -8.67 16.51 -14.22
N THR A 381 -9.02 16.57 -12.96
CA THR A 381 -10.43 16.51 -12.53
C THR A 381 -11.12 17.88 -12.64
N LYS A 382 -10.37 18.98 -12.60
CA LYS A 382 -10.85 20.37 -12.60
C LYS A 382 -11.88 20.68 -11.53
N LYS A 383 -11.90 19.87 -10.46
CA LYS A 383 -12.83 19.98 -9.32
C LYS A 383 -12.08 19.95 -8.01
N VAL A 384 -12.62 20.66 -7.03
CA VAL A 384 -12.19 20.50 -5.64
C VAL A 384 -12.78 19.19 -5.11
N GLY A 385 -11.90 18.32 -4.66
CA GLY A 385 -12.24 17.09 -4.01
C GLY A 385 -11.93 17.14 -2.52
N TRP A 386 -12.45 16.19 -1.76
CA TRP A 386 -12.14 16.03 -0.36
C TRP A 386 -11.97 14.56 -0.01
N TYR A 387 -11.15 14.32 0.99
CA TYR A 387 -10.92 13.04 1.59
C TYR A 387 -11.02 13.16 3.11
N ALA A 388 -11.68 12.21 3.76
CA ALA A 388 -11.65 12.07 5.20
C ALA A 388 -11.45 10.60 5.54
N GLY A 389 -10.60 10.34 6.53
CA GLY A 389 -10.29 9.00 6.99
C GLY A 389 -10.05 8.96 8.49
N PHE A 390 -10.38 7.81 9.09
CA PHE A 390 -10.17 7.51 10.50
C PHE A 390 -9.78 6.04 10.65
N GLY A 391 -8.78 5.76 11.46
CA GLY A 391 -8.32 4.41 11.74
C GLY A 391 -7.00 4.08 11.05
N PHE A 392 -6.60 2.82 11.13
CA PHE A 392 -5.32 2.37 10.60
C PHE A 392 -5.41 2.12 9.09
N VAL A 393 -4.32 2.36 8.40
CA VAL A 393 -4.14 1.92 7.01
C VAL A 393 -3.60 0.50 7.04
N PHE A 394 -4.25 -0.40 6.33
CA PHE A 394 -3.88 -1.82 6.26
C PHE A 394 -3.18 -2.14 4.95
#